data_e0dd918b1b1b0cb6123102d4a7ec9063
#
_entry.id   e0dd918b1b1b0cb6123102d4a7ec9063
#
_cell.length_a   1.000
_cell.length_b   1.000
_cell.length_c   1.000
_cell.angle_alpha   90.00
_cell.angle_beta   90.00
_cell.angle_gamma   90.00
#
_symmetry.space_group_name_H-M   'P 1'
#
loop_
_entity.id
_entity.type
_entity.pdbx_description
1 polymer ?
#
loop_
_entity_poly.entity_id
_entity_poly.type
_entity_poly.pdbx_seq_one_letter_code
_entity_poly.pdbx_strand_id
1 'polypeptide(L)'
;MADSQGYFSDGLSAARHRVGLKIGAHHLVISGEDGLALAIWAVADLRPLDTVPGEGLRLSCTKTPDAILTVTDPTAAAALLAATPSLRPKPGPGRRGLWGWAAASVLAVAGLVLALPALGTAVAKLVPRSWEDAWGDRVYAEASLLLAGPGAGECRDEPGRMYIERLVARLAATAGVEGLRLHVLRSDIPNAFALPGRHIVVLGGLLDKARSPNELAGVLAHEIAHVAKGHVTRQLVRDAGFKLVWTAAVGAGTPGSLAQSLLGLSYSREAEREADAAGIAILGKSGLRRDGLGHFLKRIAREQGDVPAVAAFLSTHPPTDERLRSLATSREGTDAASPDAWQAIRAICQETPSGAT
;
A
#
# COMPACT_ATOMS: atom_id res chain seq x y z
N MET A 1 -70.47 -9.69 -7.78
CA MET A 1 -69.24 -8.87 -7.85
C MET A 1 -68.10 -9.85 -7.98
N ALA A 2 -67.35 -9.86 -9.09
CA ALA A 2 -66.17 -10.69 -9.21
C ALA A 2 -65.15 -10.20 -8.16
N ASP A 3 -64.66 -11.10 -7.25
CA ASP A 3 -63.64 -10.73 -6.31
C ASP A 3 -62.43 -10.20 -7.04
N SER A 4 -61.99 -8.99 -6.69
CA SER A 4 -60.82 -8.36 -7.30
C SER A 4 -59.59 -9.20 -7.04
N GLN A 5 -58.95 -9.67 -8.12
CA GLN A 5 -57.77 -10.54 -8.05
C GLN A 5 -56.47 -9.73 -8.13
N GLY A 6 -56.55 -8.42 -8.40
CA GLY A 6 -55.34 -7.60 -8.49
C GLY A 6 -55.61 -6.13 -8.85
N TYR A 7 -54.55 -5.44 -9.23
CA TYR A 7 -54.56 -4.05 -9.66
C TYR A 7 -53.88 -3.92 -11.01
N PHE A 8 -54.48 -3.12 -11.90
CA PHE A 8 -53.95 -2.80 -13.20
C PHE A 8 -53.71 -1.29 -13.34
N SER A 9 -52.58 -0.92 -13.88
CA SER A 9 -52.23 0.44 -14.34
C SER A 9 -51.92 0.36 -15.81
N ASP A 10 -52.54 1.26 -16.59
CA ASP A 10 -52.38 1.33 -18.05
C ASP A 10 -51.03 1.94 -18.50
N GLY A 11 -50.29 2.55 -17.59
CA GLY A 11 -49.06 3.27 -17.88
C GLY A 11 -49.24 4.65 -18.53
N LEU A 12 -50.49 5.06 -18.78
CA LEU A 12 -50.84 6.35 -19.38
C LEU A 12 -51.34 7.34 -18.32
N SER A 13 -51.82 6.82 -17.19
CA SER A 13 -52.30 7.57 -16.06
C SER A 13 -51.75 7.03 -14.75
N ALA A 14 -51.82 7.84 -13.66
CA ALA A 14 -51.48 7.38 -12.33
C ALA A 14 -52.58 6.52 -11.68
N ALA A 15 -53.67 6.22 -12.40
CA ALA A 15 -54.78 5.46 -11.87
C ALA A 15 -54.42 3.97 -11.73
N ARG A 16 -54.86 3.38 -10.63
CA ARG A 16 -54.79 1.94 -10.37
C ARG A 16 -56.22 1.39 -10.31
N HIS A 17 -56.56 0.55 -11.26
CA HIS A 17 -57.88 -0.08 -11.36
C HIS A 17 -57.89 -1.44 -10.65
N ARG A 18 -58.90 -1.70 -9.84
CA ARG A 18 -59.16 -3.05 -9.34
C ARG A 18 -59.65 -3.90 -10.49
N VAL A 19 -59.09 -5.11 -10.60
CA VAL A 19 -59.35 -5.95 -11.75
C VAL A 19 -59.62 -7.40 -11.37
N GLY A 20 -60.50 -8.01 -12.15
CA GLY A 20 -60.65 -9.46 -12.22
C GLY A 20 -59.80 -10.02 -13.37
N LEU A 21 -59.29 -11.24 -13.21
CA LEU A 21 -58.42 -11.89 -14.17
C LEU A 21 -59.10 -13.16 -14.73
N LYS A 22 -59.12 -13.30 -16.06
CA LYS A 22 -59.53 -14.54 -16.71
C LYS A 22 -58.33 -15.10 -17.49
N ILE A 23 -57.79 -16.20 -16.94
CA ILE A 23 -56.60 -16.85 -17.47
C ILE A 23 -57.03 -17.89 -18.50
N GLY A 24 -56.74 -17.65 -19.79
CA GLY A 24 -56.94 -18.60 -20.87
C GLY A 24 -55.61 -19.24 -21.31
N ALA A 25 -55.70 -20.24 -22.19
CA ALA A 25 -54.49 -20.94 -22.68
C ALA A 25 -53.52 -20.03 -23.44
N HIS A 26 -54.02 -18.99 -24.11
CA HIS A 26 -53.19 -18.10 -24.94
C HIS A 26 -53.28 -16.61 -24.55
N HIS A 27 -54.28 -16.25 -23.76
CA HIS A 27 -54.55 -14.86 -23.42
C HIS A 27 -54.94 -14.71 -21.96
N LEU A 28 -54.48 -13.62 -21.36
CA LEU A 28 -54.91 -13.12 -20.08
C LEU A 28 -55.83 -11.92 -20.32
N VAL A 29 -57.07 -12.04 -19.89
CA VAL A 29 -58.05 -10.95 -19.98
C VAL A 29 -58.10 -10.26 -18.62
N ILE A 30 -57.87 -8.96 -18.61
CA ILE A 30 -57.88 -8.08 -17.45
C ILE A 30 -59.16 -7.24 -17.54
N SER A 31 -60.09 -7.46 -16.64
CA SER A 31 -61.40 -6.80 -16.66
C SER A 31 -61.59 -5.86 -15.47
N GLY A 32 -62.18 -4.72 -15.67
CA GLY A 32 -62.58 -3.79 -14.62
C GLY A 32 -63.73 -4.31 -13.76
N GLU A 33 -64.10 -3.58 -12.72
CA GLU A 33 -65.22 -3.92 -11.80
C GLU A 33 -66.59 -3.93 -12.56
N ASP A 34 -66.68 -3.24 -13.66
CA ASP A 34 -67.84 -3.23 -14.59
C ASP A 34 -67.90 -4.45 -15.50
N GLY A 35 -66.90 -5.35 -15.43
CA GLY A 35 -66.79 -6.53 -16.29
C GLY A 35 -66.27 -6.25 -17.71
N LEU A 36 -65.98 -5.00 -18.06
CA LEU A 36 -65.39 -4.64 -19.34
C LEU A 36 -63.90 -4.98 -19.38
N ALA A 37 -63.40 -5.48 -20.50
CA ALA A 37 -61.99 -5.79 -20.68
C ALA A 37 -61.20 -4.48 -20.79
N LEU A 38 -60.31 -4.24 -19.84
CA LEU A 38 -59.35 -3.14 -19.84
C LEU A 38 -58.10 -3.44 -20.69
N ALA A 39 -57.67 -4.70 -20.67
CA ALA A 39 -56.58 -5.17 -21.49
C ALA A 39 -56.68 -6.68 -21.77
N ILE A 40 -56.15 -7.09 -22.93
CA ILE A 40 -55.98 -8.49 -23.28
C ILE A 40 -54.53 -8.71 -23.67
N TRP A 41 -53.82 -9.47 -22.82
CA TRP A 41 -52.40 -9.74 -23.03
C TRP A 41 -52.19 -11.18 -23.50
N ALA A 42 -51.36 -11.35 -24.52
CA ALA A 42 -50.95 -12.70 -24.91
C ALA A 42 -50.03 -13.28 -23.82
N VAL A 43 -50.26 -14.51 -23.44
CA VAL A 43 -49.47 -15.20 -22.41
C VAL A 43 -47.99 -15.24 -22.79
N ALA A 44 -47.66 -15.34 -24.07
CA ALA A 44 -46.28 -15.33 -24.56
C ALA A 44 -45.56 -13.98 -24.39
N ASP A 45 -46.31 -12.89 -24.30
CA ASP A 45 -45.80 -11.54 -24.20
C ASP A 45 -45.63 -11.07 -22.72
N LEU A 46 -46.02 -11.88 -21.74
CA LEU A 46 -45.92 -11.56 -20.33
C LEU A 46 -44.47 -11.58 -19.86
N ARG A 47 -44.12 -10.60 -19.06
CA ARG A 47 -42.78 -10.50 -18.40
C ARG A 47 -42.95 -10.29 -16.89
N PRO A 48 -42.23 -11.05 -16.09
CA PRO A 48 -42.20 -10.78 -14.65
C PRO A 48 -41.44 -9.49 -14.39
N LEU A 49 -41.96 -8.66 -13.52
CA LEU A 49 -41.26 -7.53 -12.92
C LEU A 49 -40.71 -7.93 -11.53
N ASP A 50 -39.76 -7.16 -11.03
CA ASP A 50 -39.24 -7.39 -9.70
C ASP A 50 -40.37 -7.34 -8.66
N THR A 51 -40.50 -8.39 -7.86
CA THR A 51 -41.50 -8.48 -6.79
C THR A 51 -41.04 -7.70 -5.57
N VAL A 52 -41.87 -6.77 -5.13
CA VAL A 52 -41.70 -6.13 -3.81
C VAL A 52 -42.30 -7.08 -2.77
N PRO A 53 -41.57 -7.41 -1.69
CA PRO A 53 -42.11 -8.26 -0.65
C PRO A 53 -43.46 -7.78 -0.13
N GLY A 54 -44.51 -8.60 -0.22
CA GLY A 54 -45.85 -8.28 0.23
C GLY A 54 -46.80 -7.69 -0.84
N GLU A 55 -46.35 -7.35 -2.02
CA GLU A 55 -47.18 -6.73 -3.06
C GLU A 55 -47.82 -7.73 -4.06
N GLY A 56 -47.46 -8.99 -4.03
CA GLY A 56 -47.97 -10.00 -4.98
C GLY A 56 -47.14 -10.14 -6.26
N LEU A 57 -47.68 -10.87 -7.28
CA LEU A 57 -46.99 -11.10 -8.54
C LEU A 57 -47.19 -9.89 -9.48
N ARG A 58 -46.08 -9.25 -9.87
CA ARG A 58 -46.07 -8.08 -10.78
C ARG A 58 -45.68 -8.53 -12.19
N LEU A 59 -46.48 -8.12 -13.16
CA LEU A 59 -46.32 -8.48 -14.57
C LEU A 59 -46.41 -7.23 -15.44
N SER A 60 -45.67 -7.24 -16.54
CA SER A 60 -45.85 -6.31 -17.69
C SER A 60 -46.04 -7.12 -18.97
N CYS A 61 -46.43 -6.43 -20.04
CA CYS A 61 -46.56 -7.03 -21.37
C CYS A 61 -45.58 -6.36 -22.34
N THR A 62 -44.88 -7.15 -23.17
CA THR A 62 -43.92 -6.60 -24.15
C THR A 62 -44.52 -5.61 -25.13
N LYS A 63 -45.84 -5.71 -25.42
CA LYS A 63 -46.55 -4.79 -26.32
C LYS A 63 -47.00 -3.51 -25.62
N THR A 64 -47.11 -3.52 -24.30
CA THR A 64 -47.47 -2.37 -23.46
C THR A 64 -46.54 -2.34 -22.23
N PRO A 65 -45.26 -1.96 -22.43
CA PRO A 65 -44.23 -2.11 -21.38
C PRO A 65 -44.49 -1.25 -20.15
N ASP A 66 -45.19 -0.13 -20.31
CA ASP A 66 -45.52 0.79 -19.23
C ASP A 66 -46.72 0.35 -18.40
N ALA A 67 -47.54 -0.58 -18.93
CA ALA A 67 -48.68 -1.13 -18.20
C ALA A 67 -48.23 -2.22 -17.21
N ILE A 68 -48.74 -2.12 -15.98
CA ILE A 68 -48.37 -3.00 -14.88
C ILE A 68 -49.61 -3.69 -14.32
N LEU A 69 -49.59 -5.00 -14.25
CA LEU A 69 -50.55 -5.80 -13.53
C LEU A 69 -49.90 -6.33 -12.22
N THR A 70 -50.53 -6.04 -11.09
CA THR A 70 -50.15 -6.58 -9.80
C THR A 70 -51.26 -7.57 -9.36
N VAL A 71 -50.92 -8.86 -9.34
CA VAL A 71 -51.84 -9.93 -8.93
C VAL A 71 -51.68 -10.15 -7.44
N THR A 72 -52.67 -9.77 -6.66
CA THR A 72 -52.63 -9.86 -5.19
C THR A 72 -53.29 -11.14 -4.64
N ASP A 73 -54.18 -11.76 -5.45
CA ASP A 73 -54.76 -13.05 -5.08
C ASP A 73 -53.74 -14.20 -5.27
N PRO A 74 -53.37 -14.95 -4.22
CA PRO A 74 -52.41 -16.04 -4.33
C PRO A 74 -52.88 -17.17 -5.28
N THR A 75 -54.18 -17.40 -5.36
CA THR A 75 -54.76 -18.46 -6.20
C THR A 75 -54.61 -18.10 -7.67
N ALA A 76 -54.94 -16.87 -8.04
CA ALA A 76 -54.75 -16.35 -9.40
C ALA A 76 -53.28 -16.30 -9.78
N ALA A 77 -52.39 -15.87 -8.88
CA ALA A 77 -50.95 -15.88 -9.10
C ALA A 77 -50.42 -17.30 -9.34
N ALA A 78 -50.83 -18.28 -8.53
CA ALA A 78 -50.45 -19.66 -8.72
C ALA A 78 -50.94 -20.25 -10.06
N ALA A 79 -52.19 -19.94 -10.46
CA ALA A 79 -52.77 -20.38 -11.73
C ALA A 79 -51.96 -19.76 -12.91
N LEU A 80 -51.60 -18.48 -12.86
CA LEU A 80 -50.76 -17.82 -13.86
C LEU A 80 -49.37 -18.45 -13.98
N LEU A 81 -48.72 -18.72 -12.86
CA LEU A 81 -47.38 -19.36 -12.83
C LEU A 81 -47.45 -20.84 -13.28
N ALA A 82 -48.57 -21.52 -13.08
CA ALA A 82 -48.81 -22.88 -13.59
C ALA A 82 -49.01 -22.85 -15.14
N ALA A 83 -49.79 -21.88 -15.64
CA ALA A 83 -50.03 -21.72 -17.07
C ALA A 83 -48.80 -21.18 -17.82
N THR A 84 -47.88 -20.47 -17.13
CA THR A 84 -46.74 -19.82 -17.76
C THR A 84 -45.47 -20.05 -16.95
N PRO A 85 -44.81 -21.21 -17.11
CA PRO A 85 -43.60 -21.55 -16.37
C PRO A 85 -42.43 -20.54 -16.53
N SER A 86 -42.42 -19.80 -17.64
CA SER A 86 -41.42 -18.74 -17.94
C SER A 86 -41.50 -17.54 -16.99
N LEU A 87 -42.65 -17.34 -16.33
CA LEU A 87 -42.85 -16.28 -15.33
C LEU A 87 -42.31 -16.62 -13.94
N ARG A 88 -41.90 -17.88 -13.73
CA ARG A 88 -41.28 -18.24 -12.45
C ARG A 88 -40.01 -17.46 -12.26
N PRO A 89 -39.84 -16.78 -11.11
CA PRO A 89 -38.56 -16.08 -10.79
C PRO A 89 -37.42 -17.10 -10.90
N LYS A 90 -36.40 -16.76 -11.69
CA LYS A 90 -35.17 -17.56 -11.66
C LYS A 90 -34.62 -17.43 -10.25
N PRO A 91 -34.32 -18.56 -9.58
CA PRO A 91 -33.69 -18.46 -8.27
C PRO A 91 -32.39 -17.67 -8.42
N GLY A 92 -32.38 -16.48 -7.85
CA GLY A 92 -31.14 -15.73 -7.69
C GLY A 92 -30.12 -16.56 -6.90
N PRO A 93 -28.84 -16.24 -6.91
CA PRO A 93 -27.86 -16.95 -6.09
C PRO A 93 -28.34 -16.93 -4.64
N GLY A 94 -28.78 -18.10 -4.14
CA GLY A 94 -29.29 -18.21 -2.78
C GLY A 94 -28.26 -17.71 -1.79
N ARG A 95 -28.66 -17.31 -0.57
CA ARG A 95 -27.72 -16.82 0.47
C ARG A 95 -26.45 -17.66 0.59
N ARG A 96 -26.52 -18.97 0.35
CA ARG A 96 -25.35 -19.88 0.32
C ARG A 96 -24.41 -19.57 -0.85
N GLY A 97 -24.92 -19.20 -2.04
CA GLY A 97 -24.08 -18.77 -3.16
C GLY A 97 -23.38 -17.44 -2.89
N LEU A 98 -24.08 -16.46 -2.30
CA LEU A 98 -23.49 -15.19 -1.89
C LEU A 98 -22.35 -15.37 -0.88
N TRP A 99 -22.56 -16.22 0.15
CA TRP A 99 -21.50 -16.55 1.11
C TRP A 99 -20.34 -17.30 0.48
N GLY A 100 -20.59 -18.16 -0.52
CA GLY A 100 -19.54 -18.82 -1.30
C GLY A 100 -18.68 -17.85 -2.08
N TRP A 101 -19.28 -16.89 -2.76
CA TRP A 101 -18.55 -15.84 -3.48
C TRP A 101 -17.79 -14.89 -2.55
N ALA A 102 -18.39 -14.52 -1.41
CA ALA A 102 -17.72 -13.70 -0.40
C ALA A 102 -16.49 -14.44 0.17
N ALA A 103 -16.62 -15.71 0.52
CA ALA A 103 -15.51 -16.52 1.01
C ALA A 103 -14.41 -16.67 -0.06
N ALA A 104 -14.77 -16.92 -1.32
CA ALA A 104 -13.81 -17.02 -2.44
C ALA A 104 -13.06 -15.70 -2.64
N SER A 105 -13.77 -14.56 -2.56
CA SER A 105 -13.14 -13.24 -2.67
C SER A 105 -12.17 -12.97 -1.52
N VAL A 106 -12.54 -13.29 -0.28
CA VAL A 106 -11.65 -13.16 0.89
C VAL A 106 -10.41 -14.04 0.72
N LEU A 107 -10.57 -15.29 0.29
CA LEU A 107 -9.45 -16.20 0.05
C LEU A 107 -8.54 -15.71 -1.09
N ALA A 108 -9.10 -15.17 -2.16
CA ALA A 108 -8.34 -14.60 -3.27
C ALA A 108 -7.51 -13.39 -2.83
N VAL A 109 -8.12 -12.47 -2.07
CA VAL A 109 -7.41 -11.30 -1.49
C VAL A 109 -6.34 -11.75 -0.51
N ALA A 110 -6.64 -12.68 0.38
CA ALA A 110 -5.67 -13.23 1.33
C ALA A 110 -4.50 -13.91 0.60
N GLY A 111 -4.78 -14.72 -0.42
CA GLY A 111 -3.76 -15.36 -1.26
C GLY A 111 -2.89 -14.33 -1.98
N LEU A 112 -3.48 -13.27 -2.52
CA LEU A 112 -2.76 -12.18 -3.16
C LEU A 112 -1.85 -11.45 -2.16
N VAL A 113 -2.37 -11.11 -0.97
CA VAL A 113 -1.58 -10.44 0.09
C VAL A 113 -0.41 -11.30 0.55
N LEU A 114 -0.62 -12.61 0.70
CA LEU A 114 0.44 -13.56 1.07
C LEU A 114 1.48 -13.75 -0.06
N ALA A 115 1.07 -13.62 -1.31
CA ALA A 115 1.98 -13.70 -2.46
C ALA A 115 2.78 -12.41 -2.71
N LEU A 116 2.32 -11.25 -2.21
CA LEU A 116 2.96 -9.94 -2.42
C LEU A 116 4.47 -9.92 -2.09
N PRO A 117 4.96 -10.52 -0.99
CA PRO A 117 6.40 -10.52 -0.69
C PRO A 117 7.24 -11.24 -1.76
N ALA A 118 6.76 -12.37 -2.25
CA ALA A 118 7.46 -13.13 -3.31
C ALA A 118 7.37 -12.41 -4.67
N LEU A 119 6.18 -11.93 -5.02
CA LEU A 119 5.95 -11.13 -6.23
C LEU A 119 6.79 -9.84 -6.21
N GLY A 120 6.83 -9.12 -5.08
CA GLY A 120 7.62 -7.91 -4.93
C GLY A 120 9.11 -8.16 -5.18
N THR A 121 9.64 -9.31 -4.72
CA THR A 121 11.04 -9.68 -4.97
C THR A 121 11.29 -9.99 -6.46
N ALA A 122 10.35 -10.65 -7.13
CA ALA A 122 10.47 -10.94 -8.55
C ALA A 122 10.36 -9.68 -9.42
N VAL A 123 9.36 -8.83 -9.12
CA VAL A 123 9.12 -7.57 -9.85
C VAL A 123 10.26 -6.58 -9.63
N ALA A 124 10.80 -6.47 -8.41
CA ALA A 124 11.92 -5.56 -8.12
C ALA A 124 13.16 -5.86 -8.98
N LYS A 125 13.40 -7.13 -9.36
CA LYS A 125 14.50 -7.50 -10.25
C LYS A 125 14.27 -7.07 -11.71
N LEU A 126 13.03 -6.80 -12.08
CA LEU A 126 12.65 -6.38 -13.43
C LEU A 126 12.57 -4.85 -13.57
N VAL A 127 12.67 -4.11 -12.47
CA VAL A 127 12.65 -2.65 -12.48
C VAL A 127 13.90 -2.14 -13.22
N PRO A 128 13.75 -1.37 -14.32
CA PRO A 128 14.90 -0.80 -15.01
C PRO A 128 15.63 0.20 -14.11
N ARG A 129 16.97 0.23 -14.19
CA ARG A 129 17.79 1.17 -13.40
C ARG A 129 17.39 2.63 -13.60
N SER A 130 17.03 3.03 -14.82
CA SER A 130 16.57 4.39 -15.12
C SER A 130 15.29 4.79 -14.38
N TRP A 131 14.39 3.84 -14.14
CA TRP A 131 13.18 4.08 -13.35
C TRP A 131 13.51 4.20 -11.86
N GLU A 132 14.39 3.33 -11.38
CA GLU A 132 14.85 3.37 -10.00
C GLU A 132 15.55 4.69 -9.68
N ASP A 133 16.40 5.19 -10.60
CA ASP A 133 17.07 6.48 -10.48
C ASP A 133 16.06 7.64 -10.48
N ALA A 134 15.11 7.67 -11.42
CA ALA A 134 14.10 8.71 -11.50
C ALA A 134 13.16 8.73 -10.25
N TRP A 135 12.87 7.58 -9.69
CA TRP A 135 12.12 7.50 -8.42
C TRP A 135 12.97 8.00 -7.26
N GLY A 136 14.23 7.60 -7.22
CA GLY A 136 15.17 8.04 -6.20
C GLY A 136 15.32 9.55 -6.16
N ASP A 137 15.50 10.19 -7.31
CA ASP A 137 15.62 11.64 -7.43
C ASP A 137 14.38 12.37 -6.88
N ARG A 138 13.17 11.87 -7.21
CA ARG A 138 11.91 12.45 -6.69
C ARG A 138 11.78 12.27 -5.18
N VAL A 139 12.01 11.05 -4.70
CA VAL A 139 11.91 10.73 -3.28
C VAL A 139 12.93 11.52 -2.47
N TYR A 140 14.16 11.66 -2.98
CA TYR A 140 15.18 12.49 -2.36
C TYR A 140 14.77 13.96 -2.29
N ALA A 141 14.23 14.53 -3.38
CA ALA A 141 13.74 15.90 -3.39
C ALA A 141 12.63 16.15 -2.34
N GLU A 142 11.66 15.23 -2.23
CA GLU A 142 10.62 15.31 -1.21
C GLU A 142 11.19 15.13 0.22
N ALA A 143 12.07 14.13 0.41
CA ALA A 143 12.68 13.84 1.71
C ALA A 143 13.56 14.99 2.20
N SER A 144 14.32 15.63 1.31
CA SER A 144 15.17 16.77 1.67
C SER A 144 14.37 17.96 2.20
N LEU A 145 13.20 18.24 1.59
CA LEU A 145 12.29 19.30 2.08
C LEU A 145 11.66 18.96 3.43
N LEU A 146 11.33 17.69 3.66
CA LEU A 146 10.69 17.24 4.91
C LEU A 146 11.67 17.19 6.10
N LEU A 147 12.93 16.79 5.85
CA LEU A 147 13.90 16.48 6.89
C LEU A 147 14.86 17.64 7.19
N ALA A 148 15.22 18.42 6.18
CA ALA A 148 16.11 19.57 6.36
C ALA A 148 15.33 20.88 6.64
N GLY A 149 14.03 20.89 6.35
CA GLY A 149 13.21 22.10 6.48
C GLY A 149 13.45 23.13 5.37
N PRO A 150 12.61 24.17 5.30
CA PRO A 150 12.74 25.23 4.31
C PRO A 150 14.05 25.99 4.49
N GLY A 151 14.89 26.07 3.44
CA GLY A 151 16.15 26.80 3.47
C GLY A 151 17.35 26.05 4.08
N ALA A 152 17.14 24.89 4.69
CA ALA A 152 18.23 24.04 5.14
C ALA A 152 18.65 23.13 3.98
N GLY A 153 19.81 23.36 3.39
CA GLY A 153 20.34 22.57 2.28
C GLY A 153 21.22 21.40 2.70
N GLU A 154 21.87 20.80 1.72
CA GLU A 154 22.96 19.86 1.97
C GLU A 154 24.15 20.54 2.66
N CYS A 155 24.73 19.84 3.60
CA CYS A 155 26.00 20.21 4.24
C CYS A 155 27.14 19.89 3.26
N ARG A 156 27.90 20.90 2.89
CA ARG A 156 28.93 20.79 1.84
C ARG A 156 30.30 21.30 2.26
N ASP A 157 30.53 21.52 3.56
CA ASP A 157 31.77 22.09 4.04
C ASP A 157 32.94 21.14 3.87
N GLU A 158 33.97 21.65 3.25
CA GLU A 158 35.24 20.97 3.06
C GLU A 158 36.14 21.21 4.30
N PRO A 159 36.99 20.28 4.70
CA PRO A 159 37.31 18.97 4.10
C PRO A 159 36.40 17.84 4.54
N GLY A 160 35.39 18.07 5.38
CA GLY A 160 34.51 17.05 5.93
C GLY A 160 33.82 16.24 4.84
N ARG A 161 33.31 16.92 3.81
CA ARG A 161 32.68 16.31 2.65
C ARG A 161 33.60 15.33 1.93
N MET A 162 34.83 15.75 1.64
CA MET A 162 35.80 14.90 0.97
C MET A 162 36.08 13.61 1.76
N TYR A 163 36.19 13.70 3.09
CA TYR A 163 36.48 12.53 3.90
C TYR A 163 35.33 11.54 3.96
N ILE A 164 34.09 12.02 4.13
CA ILE A 164 32.91 11.13 4.16
C ILE A 164 32.63 10.50 2.77
N GLU A 165 32.83 11.26 1.70
CA GLU A 165 32.71 10.74 0.33
C GLU A 165 33.73 9.64 0.02
N ARG A 166 35.00 9.81 0.45
CA ARG A 166 36.04 8.78 0.33
C ARG A 166 35.69 7.52 1.11
N LEU A 167 35.16 7.65 2.33
CA LEU A 167 34.73 6.52 3.13
C LEU A 167 33.59 5.77 2.43
N VAL A 168 32.57 6.48 1.98
CA VAL A 168 31.41 5.90 1.27
C VAL A 168 31.85 5.24 -0.04
N ALA A 169 32.70 5.89 -0.83
CA ALA A 169 33.23 5.31 -2.08
C ALA A 169 34.00 4.00 -1.83
N ARG A 170 34.82 3.93 -0.77
CA ARG A 170 35.53 2.72 -0.38
C ARG A 170 34.56 1.58 -0.02
N LEU A 171 33.54 1.86 0.79
CA LEU A 171 32.54 0.89 1.20
C LEU A 171 31.69 0.43 0.01
N ALA A 172 31.26 1.36 -0.86
CA ALA A 172 30.46 1.09 -2.05
C ALA A 172 31.23 0.21 -3.06
N ALA A 173 32.50 0.53 -3.33
CA ALA A 173 33.35 -0.28 -4.20
C ALA A 173 33.49 -1.72 -3.65
N THR A 174 33.67 -1.87 -2.34
CA THR A 174 33.76 -3.17 -1.68
C THR A 174 32.45 -3.95 -1.76
N ALA A 175 31.31 -3.25 -1.72
CA ALA A 175 29.98 -3.82 -1.86
C ALA A 175 29.58 -4.12 -3.31
N GLY A 176 30.36 -3.69 -4.31
CA GLY A 176 30.04 -3.78 -5.73
C GLY A 176 28.88 -2.85 -6.13
N VAL A 177 28.70 -1.74 -5.44
CA VAL A 177 27.67 -0.73 -5.73
C VAL A 177 28.33 0.44 -6.48
N GLU A 178 27.98 0.55 -7.76
CA GLU A 178 28.43 1.65 -8.60
C GLU A 178 27.42 2.80 -8.62
N GLY A 179 27.90 4.04 -8.77
CA GLY A 179 27.04 5.23 -8.91
C GLY A 179 26.24 5.57 -7.68
N LEU A 180 26.74 5.22 -6.48
CA LEU A 180 26.15 5.61 -5.22
C LEU A 180 26.23 7.12 -5.02
N ARG A 181 25.16 7.75 -4.56
CA ARG A 181 25.02 9.19 -4.34
C ARG A 181 24.86 9.46 -2.86
N LEU A 182 25.85 10.13 -2.29
CA LEU A 182 25.82 10.55 -0.89
C LEU A 182 25.25 11.96 -0.74
N HIS A 183 24.33 12.11 0.21
CA HIS A 183 23.76 13.38 0.62
C HIS A 183 23.91 13.53 2.13
N VAL A 184 24.37 14.68 2.58
CA VAL A 184 24.41 15.02 4.00
C VAL A 184 23.49 16.20 4.21
N LEU A 185 22.39 15.99 4.95
CA LEU A 185 21.38 17.02 5.19
C LEU A 185 21.51 17.63 6.57
N ARG A 186 21.34 18.96 6.65
CA ARG A 186 21.26 19.68 7.93
C ARG A 186 19.96 19.31 8.62
N SER A 187 20.02 18.49 9.64
CA SER A 187 18.90 18.01 10.42
C SER A 187 19.39 17.51 11.78
N ASP A 188 18.64 17.79 12.84
CA ASP A 188 18.97 17.34 14.20
C ASP A 188 18.59 15.87 14.45
N ILE A 189 17.91 15.24 13.50
CA ILE A 189 17.47 13.86 13.59
C ILE A 189 18.68 12.94 13.41
N PRO A 190 19.01 12.06 14.38
CA PRO A 190 20.14 11.14 14.26
C PRO A 190 19.76 9.92 13.41
N ASN A 191 19.77 10.06 12.10
CA ASN A 191 19.40 8.99 11.18
C ASN A 191 20.27 9.00 9.91
N ALA A 192 20.36 7.83 9.27
CA ALA A 192 20.77 7.66 7.89
C ALA A 192 19.87 6.62 7.24
N PHE A 193 19.66 6.72 5.96
CA PHE A 193 18.82 5.78 5.22
C PHE A 193 19.17 5.72 3.74
N ALA A 194 18.91 4.57 3.14
CA ALA A 194 19.02 4.36 1.72
C ALA A 194 17.69 4.68 1.03
N LEU A 195 17.76 5.31 -0.16
CA LEU A 195 16.62 5.53 -1.04
C LEU A 195 16.82 4.82 -2.39
N PRO A 196 15.76 4.62 -3.19
CA PRO A 196 15.90 4.10 -4.55
C PRO A 196 16.92 4.90 -5.36
N GLY A 197 17.45 4.35 -6.43
CA GLY A 197 18.43 5.05 -7.27
C GLY A 197 19.79 5.24 -6.61
N ARG A 198 20.11 4.40 -5.61
CA ARG A 198 21.43 4.39 -4.93
C ARG A 198 21.75 5.68 -4.17
N HIS A 199 20.74 6.36 -3.64
CA HIS A 199 20.94 7.46 -2.73
C HIS A 199 21.17 6.97 -1.31
N ILE A 200 22.18 7.49 -0.65
CA ILE A 200 22.40 7.39 0.80
C ILE A 200 22.27 8.79 1.39
N VAL A 201 21.35 8.94 2.30
CA VAL A 201 21.13 10.19 3.02
C VAL A 201 21.62 10.04 4.44
N VAL A 202 22.49 10.95 4.85
CA VAL A 202 23.00 11.08 6.23
C VAL A 202 22.44 12.37 6.78
N LEU A 203 21.81 12.31 7.93
CA LEU A 203 21.33 13.49 8.64
C LEU A 203 22.38 13.96 9.65
N GLY A 204 22.57 15.28 9.78
CA GLY A 204 23.58 15.89 10.65
C GLY A 204 23.53 15.37 12.09
N GLY A 205 22.34 15.16 12.63
CA GLY A 205 22.17 14.60 13.96
C GLY A 205 22.81 13.21 14.16
N LEU A 206 22.99 12.42 13.10
CA LEU A 206 23.76 11.17 13.19
C LEU A 206 25.24 11.46 13.44
N LEU A 207 25.82 12.47 12.78
CA LEU A 207 27.22 12.84 12.94
C LEU A 207 27.48 13.35 14.37
N ASP A 208 26.52 14.06 14.96
CA ASP A 208 26.59 14.53 16.34
C ASP A 208 26.45 13.38 17.36
N LYS A 209 25.62 12.39 17.04
CA LYS A 209 25.38 11.25 17.93
C LYS A 209 26.44 10.17 17.82
N ALA A 210 27.09 10.00 16.67
CA ALA A 210 28.18 9.03 16.52
C ALA A 210 29.40 9.44 17.37
N ARG A 211 29.91 8.51 18.17
CA ARG A 211 31.05 8.75 19.10
C ARG A 211 32.40 8.43 18.46
N SER A 212 32.39 7.75 17.32
CA SER A 212 33.62 7.39 16.62
C SER A 212 33.38 7.28 15.12
N PRO A 213 34.42 7.39 14.29
CA PRO A 213 34.32 7.18 12.86
C PRO A 213 33.89 5.73 12.54
N ASN A 214 34.14 4.79 13.41
CA ASN A 214 33.72 3.39 13.21
C ASN A 214 32.23 3.20 13.42
N GLU A 215 31.60 3.92 14.33
CA GLU A 215 30.13 3.93 14.46
C GLU A 215 29.47 4.45 13.18
N LEU A 216 29.96 5.57 12.63
CA LEU A 216 29.48 6.10 11.35
C LEU A 216 29.71 5.11 10.21
N ALA A 217 30.90 4.55 10.09
CA ALA A 217 31.23 3.56 9.07
C ALA A 217 30.35 2.31 9.19
N GLY A 218 30.02 1.90 10.40
CA GLY A 218 29.09 0.79 10.66
C GLY A 218 27.69 1.06 10.13
N VAL A 219 27.14 2.24 10.39
CA VAL A 219 25.82 2.67 9.88
C VAL A 219 25.86 2.79 8.35
N LEU A 220 26.89 3.45 7.79
CA LEU A 220 27.02 3.59 6.33
C LEU A 220 27.16 2.24 5.62
N ALA A 221 27.92 1.31 6.16
CA ALA A 221 28.06 -0.04 5.60
C ALA A 221 26.74 -0.82 5.63
N HIS A 222 25.93 -0.62 6.66
CA HIS A 222 24.58 -1.18 6.76
C HIS A 222 23.64 -0.60 5.70
N GLU A 223 23.63 0.71 5.52
CA GLU A 223 22.82 1.38 4.47
C GLU A 223 23.25 0.96 3.06
N ILE A 224 24.56 0.90 2.82
CA ILE A 224 25.10 0.42 1.54
C ILE A 224 24.73 -1.05 1.32
N ALA A 225 24.67 -1.88 2.36
CA ALA A 225 24.20 -3.24 2.27
C ALA A 225 22.71 -3.33 1.87
N HIS A 226 21.84 -2.44 2.37
CA HIS A 226 20.46 -2.34 1.91
C HIS A 226 20.37 -2.03 0.41
N VAL A 227 21.20 -1.13 -0.10
CA VAL A 227 21.30 -0.85 -1.55
C VAL A 227 21.81 -2.07 -2.31
N ALA A 228 22.93 -2.67 -1.90
CA ALA A 228 23.56 -3.82 -2.56
C ALA A 228 22.63 -5.04 -2.65
N LYS A 229 21.79 -5.23 -1.64
CA LYS A 229 20.81 -6.30 -1.56
C LYS A 229 19.47 -5.98 -2.24
N GLY A 230 19.29 -4.75 -2.71
CA GLY A 230 18.03 -4.29 -3.34
C GLY A 230 16.84 -4.25 -2.37
N HIS A 231 17.09 -4.07 -1.06
CA HIS A 231 16.04 -4.01 -0.05
C HIS A 231 15.11 -2.83 -0.28
N VAL A 232 15.68 -1.68 -0.64
CA VAL A 232 14.95 -0.43 -0.90
C VAL A 232 13.94 -0.58 -2.02
N THR A 233 14.38 -1.10 -3.18
CA THR A 233 13.51 -1.31 -4.34
C THR A 233 12.45 -2.36 -4.06
N ARG A 234 12.80 -3.46 -3.39
CA ARG A 234 11.82 -4.47 -2.96
C ARG A 234 10.76 -3.90 -2.03
N GLN A 235 11.15 -3.04 -1.10
CA GLN A 235 10.24 -2.39 -0.17
C GLN A 235 9.29 -1.46 -0.92
N LEU A 236 9.81 -0.62 -1.81
CA LEU A 236 9.00 0.30 -2.64
C LEU A 236 7.97 -0.47 -3.49
N VAL A 237 8.39 -1.53 -4.16
CA VAL A 237 7.49 -2.36 -4.99
C VAL A 237 6.41 -3.03 -4.14
N ARG A 238 6.76 -3.52 -2.95
CA ARG A 238 5.81 -4.12 -2.01
C ARG A 238 4.75 -3.12 -1.56
N ASP A 239 5.17 -1.92 -1.19
CA ASP A 239 4.28 -0.89 -0.69
C ASP A 239 3.36 -0.34 -1.78
N ALA A 240 3.91 -0.13 -2.98
CA ALA A 240 3.12 0.25 -4.15
C ALA A 240 2.06 -0.83 -4.47
N GLY A 241 2.47 -2.11 -4.44
CA GLY A 241 1.57 -3.24 -4.64
C GLY A 241 0.49 -3.32 -3.57
N PHE A 242 0.83 -3.16 -2.30
CA PHE A 242 -0.13 -3.15 -1.20
C PHE A 242 -1.13 -1.99 -1.33
N LYS A 243 -0.65 -0.77 -1.62
CA LYS A 243 -1.51 0.39 -1.84
C LYS A 243 -2.47 0.17 -3.00
N LEU A 244 -2.01 -0.43 -4.11
CA LEU A 244 -2.86 -0.75 -5.26
C LEU A 244 -3.98 -1.73 -4.89
N VAL A 245 -3.64 -2.83 -4.19
CA VAL A 245 -4.63 -3.82 -3.72
C VAL A 245 -5.62 -3.19 -2.75
N TRP A 246 -5.14 -2.40 -1.80
CA TRP A 246 -6.00 -1.71 -0.83
C TRP A 246 -6.97 -0.74 -1.52
N THR A 247 -6.46 0.09 -2.44
CA THR A 247 -7.29 1.03 -3.20
C THR A 247 -8.36 0.33 -4.03
N ALA A 248 -8.01 -0.81 -4.64
CA ALA A 248 -8.96 -1.61 -5.40
C ALA A 248 -10.04 -2.29 -4.51
N ALA A 249 -9.68 -2.67 -3.27
CA ALA A 249 -10.58 -3.39 -2.37
C ALA A 249 -11.50 -2.46 -1.55
N VAL A 250 -11.02 -1.29 -1.15
CA VAL A 250 -11.68 -0.41 -0.16
C VAL A 250 -12.09 0.95 -0.74
N GLY A 251 -11.59 1.28 -1.94
CA GLY A 251 -11.81 2.58 -2.56
C GLY A 251 -10.69 3.58 -2.27
N ALA A 252 -10.69 4.72 -2.97
CA ALA A 252 -9.62 5.69 -2.96
C ALA A 252 -9.29 6.23 -1.56
N GLY A 253 -8.19 5.76 -1.00
CA GLY A 253 -7.48 6.45 0.08
C GLY A 253 -6.56 7.51 -0.52
N THR A 254 -6.34 8.60 0.19
CA THR A 254 -5.35 9.62 -0.21
C THR A 254 -3.96 8.98 -0.29
N PRO A 255 -3.29 9.02 -1.44
CA PRO A 255 -1.90 8.59 -1.52
C PRO A 255 -1.06 9.58 -0.69
N GLY A 256 -0.52 9.14 0.44
CA GLY A 256 0.56 9.88 1.11
C GLY A 256 1.75 10.04 0.17
N SER A 257 2.62 11.03 0.41
CA SER A 257 3.83 11.19 -0.39
C SER A 257 4.68 9.92 -0.35
N LEU A 258 5.37 9.61 -1.43
CA LEU A 258 6.27 8.44 -1.49
C LEU A 258 7.38 8.56 -0.44
N ALA A 259 7.89 9.77 -0.22
CA ALA A 259 8.90 10.03 0.81
C ALA A 259 8.37 9.73 2.21
N GLN A 260 7.18 10.21 2.59
CA GLN A 260 6.57 9.91 3.89
C GLN A 260 6.38 8.41 4.09
N SER A 261 5.98 7.71 3.03
CA SER A 261 5.82 6.26 3.08
C SER A 261 7.15 5.56 3.33
N LEU A 262 8.23 5.96 2.64
CA LEU A 262 9.55 5.35 2.77
C LEU A 262 10.24 5.71 4.11
N LEU A 263 10.09 6.94 4.58
CA LEU A 263 10.66 7.38 5.86
C LEU A 263 9.98 6.73 7.09
N GLY A 264 8.73 6.29 6.94
CA GLY A 264 7.99 5.60 8.00
C GLY A 264 8.10 4.07 7.97
N LEU A 265 8.81 3.48 6.99
CA LEU A 265 8.89 2.04 6.82
C LEU A 265 10.04 1.44 7.61
N SER A 266 9.75 0.38 8.34
CA SER A 266 10.77 -0.50 8.90
C SER A 266 11.02 -1.68 7.95
N TYR A 267 12.27 -2.06 7.80
CA TYR A 267 12.64 -3.27 7.08
C TYR A 267 12.21 -4.53 7.84
N SER A 268 11.99 -5.62 7.10
CA SER A 268 11.72 -6.91 7.73
C SER A 268 12.94 -7.36 8.55
N ARG A 269 12.72 -8.16 9.59
CA ARG A 269 13.81 -8.73 10.40
C ARG A 269 14.84 -9.50 9.57
N GLU A 270 14.42 -10.11 8.48
CA GLU A 270 15.32 -10.82 7.57
C GLU A 270 16.18 -9.86 6.75
N ALA A 271 15.59 -8.80 6.21
CA ALA A 271 16.33 -7.76 5.50
C ALA A 271 17.35 -7.07 6.43
N GLU A 272 17.00 -6.83 7.70
CA GLU A 272 17.92 -6.30 8.70
C GLU A 272 19.09 -7.26 8.97
N ARG A 273 18.83 -8.57 9.14
CA ARG A 273 19.90 -9.58 9.32
C ARG A 273 20.82 -9.68 8.10
N GLU A 274 20.24 -9.64 6.90
CA GLU A 274 21.03 -9.62 5.65
C GLU A 274 21.89 -8.37 5.55
N ALA A 275 21.35 -7.20 5.89
CA ALA A 275 22.07 -5.93 5.88
C ALA A 275 23.19 -5.89 6.96
N ASP A 276 22.92 -6.37 8.17
CA ASP A 276 23.93 -6.49 9.24
C ASP A 276 25.09 -7.39 8.81
N ALA A 277 24.79 -8.59 8.32
CA ALA A 277 25.82 -9.55 7.87
C ALA A 277 26.64 -9.00 6.70
N ALA A 278 25.98 -8.39 5.71
CA ALA A 278 26.62 -7.79 4.55
C ALA A 278 27.44 -6.56 4.93
N GLY A 279 26.94 -5.70 5.81
CA GLY A 279 27.63 -4.53 6.31
C GLY A 279 28.93 -4.90 7.05
N ILE A 280 28.87 -5.92 7.93
CA ILE A 280 30.05 -6.48 8.60
C ILE A 280 31.07 -7.01 7.59
N ALA A 281 30.58 -7.73 6.54
CA ALA A 281 31.47 -8.25 5.50
C ALA A 281 32.10 -7.12 4.66
N ILE A 282 31.36 -6.06 4.34
CA ILE A 282 31.86 -4.88 3.64
C ILE A 282 32.98 -4.21 4.45
N LEU A 283 32.75 -3.96 5.75
CA LEU A 283 33.76 -3.37 6.64
C LEU A 283 35.04 -4.23 6.68
N GLY A 284 34.90 -5.52 6.92
CA GLY A 284 36.03 -6.45 6.98
C GLY A 284 36.86 -6.51 5.68
N LYS A 285 36.17 -6.61 4.53
CA LYS A 285 36.83 -6.59 3.21
C LYS A 285 37.48 -5.23 2.89
N SER A 286 36.93 -4.16 3.46
CA SER A 286 37.53 -2.83 3.38
C SER A 286 38.68 -2.64 4.38
N GLY A 287 39.04 -3.64 5.19
CA GLY A 287 40.09 -3.54 6.21
C GLY A 287 39.71 -2.61 7.36
N LEU A 288 38.42 -2.31 7.56
CA LEU A 288 37.93 -1.45 8.64
C LEU A 288 37.39 -2.26 9.79
N ARG A 289 37.39 -1.63 11.00
CA ARG A 289 36.82 -2.22 12.22
C ARG A 289 35.33 -2.53 12.02
N ARG A 290 34.90 -3.67 12.55
CA ARG A 290 33.54 -4.23 12.36
C ARG A 290 32.61 -4.00 13.53
N ASP A 291 33.11 -3.45 14.66
CA ASP A 291 32.38 -3.29 15.93
C ASP A 291 31.49 -2.03 15.97
N GLY A 292 31.61 -1.11 14.99
CA GLY A 292 30.99 0.21 15.05
C GLY A 292 29.48 0.19 15.12
N LEU A 293 28.80 -0.56 14.21
CA LEU A 293 27.34 -0.64 14.19
C LEU A 293 26.80 -1.22 15.51
N GLY A 294 27.44 -2.28 16.03
CA GLY A 294 27.03 -2.89 17.29
C GLY A 294 27.15 -1.95 18.47
N HIS A 295 28.22 -1.14 18.53
CA HIS A 295 28.42 -0.13 19.57
C HIS A 295 27.36 0.97 19.46
N PHE A 296 27.12 1.48 18.25
CA PHE A 296 26.11 2.49 18.00
C PHE A 296 24.73 2.02 18.44
N LEU A 297 24.24 0.88 17.91
CA LEU A 297 22.90 0.35 18.22
C LEU A 297 22.71 0.03 19.72
N LYS A 298 23.71 -0.59 20.36
CA LYS A 298 23.64 -0.88 21.81
C LYS A 298 23.52 0.37 22.67
N ARG A 299 24.20 1.44 22.25
CA ARG A 299 24.15 2.73 22.95
C ARG A 299 22.82 3.44 22.75
N ILE A 300 22.38 3.61 21.51
CA ILE A 300 21.12 4.31 21.24
C ILE A 300 19.90 3.54 21.76
N ALA A 301 19.93 2.21 21.77
CA ALA A 301 18.87 1.40 22.38
C ALA A 301 18.75 1.64 23.92
N ARG A 302 19.83 1.97 24.60
CA ARG A 302 19.80 2.35 26.02
C ARG A 302 19.31 3.78 26.24
N GLU A 303 19.55 4.68 25.29
CA GLU A 303 19.13 6.08 25.31
C GLU A 303 17.65 6.27 24.87
N GLN A 304 16.96 5.20 24.45
CA GLN A 304 15.61 5.25 23.86
C GLN A 304 14.52 5.87 24.75
N GLY A 305 14.73 5.92 26.09
CA GLY A 305 13.78 6.54 27.03
C GLY A 305 13.85 8.07 27.10
N ASP A 306 14.95 8.69 26.68
CA ASP A 306 15.25 10.08 27.01
C ASP A 306 15.17 11.07 25.81
N VAL A 307 15.16 10.59 24.56
CA VAL A 307 15.26 11.46 23.40
C VAL A 307 14.36 11.01 22.24
N PRO A 308 13.28 11.76 21.90
CA PRO A 308 12.40 11.44 20.78
C PRO A 308 13.13 11.29 19.42
N ALA A 309 14.24 12.02 19.24
CA ALA A 309 15.03 11.97 18.01
C ALA A 309 15.70 10.60 17.78
N VAL A 310 16.12 9.89 18.84
CA VAL A 310 16.70 8.54 18.75
C VAL A 310 15.68 7.52 18.25
N ALA A 311 14.39 7.76 18.51
CA ALA A 311 13.31 6.91 18.03
C ALA A 311 13.24 6.82 16.49
N ALA A 312 13.72 7.84 15.76
CA ALA A 312 13.66 7.87 14.30
C ALA A 312 14.53 6.76 13.67
N PHE A 313 15.81 6.62 14.09
CA PHE A 313 16.66 5.53 13.61
C PHE A 313 16.15 4.15 14.03
N LEU A 314 15.72 4.03 15.30
CA LEU A 314 15.23 2.78 15.85
C LEU A 314 13.87 2.35 15.26
N SER A 315 13.08 3.28 14.74
CA SER A 315 11.81 2.96 14.09
C SER A 315 12.01 2.34 12.69
N THR A 316 13.02 2.78 11.96
CA THR A 316 13.37 2.23 10.64
C THR A 316 14.21 0.95 10.76
N HIS A 317 15.08 0.86 11.77
CA HIS A 317 16.01 -0.25 12.04
C HIS A 317 15.87 -0.78 13.48
N PRO A 318 14.79 -1.50 13.82
CA PRO A 318 14.53 -1.93 15.20
C PRO A 318 15.67 -2.76 15.78
N PRO A 319 16.23 -2.38 16.94
CA PRO A 319 17.25 -3.16 17.63
C PRO A 319 16.58 -4.34 18.32
N THR A 320 16.65 -5.52 17.73
CA THR A 320 16.22 -6.74 18.42
C THR A 320 17.38 -7.31 19.23
N ASP A 321 17.08 -8.05 20.31
CA ASP A 321 18.11 -8.72 21.11
C ASP A 321 18.97 -9.68 20.26
N GLU A 322 18.38 -10.27 19.24
CA GLU A 322 19.09 -11.11 18.28
C GLU A 322 20.14 -10.31 17.50
N ARG A 323 19.76 -9.15 16.94
CA ARG A 323 20.68 -8.25 16.22
C ARG A 323 21.80 -7.76 17.13
N LEU A 324 21.45 -7.30 18.34
CA LEU A 324 22.44 -6.78 19.30
C LEU A 324 23.45 -7.86 19.74
N ARG A 325 23.06 -9.15 19.73
CA ARG A 325 23.97 -10.26 20.00
C ARG A 325 24.80 -10.66 18.80
N SER A 326 24.22 -10.65 17.59
CA SER A 326 24.89 -11.09 16.36
C SER A 326 25.85 -10.06 15.79
N LEU A 327 25.65 -8.78 16.10
CA LEU A 327 26.53 -7.72 15.61
C LEU A 327 27.95 -7.91 16.15
N ALA A 328 28.89 -7.86 15.22
CA ALA A 328 30.30 -8.10 15.49
C ALA A 328 30.83 -7.18 16.58
N THR A 329 31.66 -7.74 17.41
CA THR A 329 32.42 -7.01 18.43
C THR A 329 33.94 -6.98 18.13
N SER A 330 34.33 -7.51 16.96
CA SER A 330 35.71 -7.59 16.52
C SER A 330 36.28 -6.20 16.25
N ARG A 331 37.35 -5.88 16.94
CA ARG A 331 38.14 -4.66 16.75
C ARG A 331 39.26 -4.82 15.72
N GLU A 332 39.30 -5.96 15.02
CA GLU A 332 40.23 -6.15 13.92
C GLU A 332 39.96 -5.15 12.80
N GLY A 333 41.02 -4.65 12.19
CA GLY A 333 40.98 -3.63 11.16
C GLY A 333 41.42 -2.26 11.65
N THR A 334 41.46 -1.31 10.71
CA THR A 334 41.84 0.08 10.99
C THR A 334 40.62 0.92 11.32
N ASP A 335 40.81 2.04 11.97
CA ASP A 335 39.77 3.04 12.16
C ASP A 335 39.34 3.62 10.82
N ALA A 336 38.06 3.95 10.70
CA ALA A 336 37.45 4.40 9.46
C ALA A 336 37.90 5.81 9.02
N ALA A 337 38.39 6.60 9.95
CA ALA A 337 39.00 7.91 9.71
C ALA A 337 40.03 8.24 10.76
N SER A 338 41.01 9.09 10.43
CA SER A 338 41.91 9.68 11.41
C SER A 338 41.16 10.66 12.33
N PRO A 339 41.74 11.04 13.49
CA PRO A 339 41.11 12.03 14.38
C PRO A 339 40.72 13.34 13.67
N ASP A 340 41.62 13.87 12.83
CA ASP A 340 41.39 15.12 12.09
C ASP A 340 40.27 14.96 11.06
N ALA A 341 40.28 13.86 10.30
CA ALA A 341 39.23 13.56 9.32
C ALA A 341 37.88 13.37 10.03
N TRP A 342 37.87 12.74 11.19
CA TRP A 342 36.65 12.57 11.98
C TRP A 342 36.11 13.90 12.51
N GLN A 343 36.96 14.77 13.00
CA GLN A 343 36.56 16.11 13.39
C GLN A 343 35.98 16.90 12.23
N ALA A 344 36.60 16.85 11.06
CA ALA A 344 36.11 17.50 9.86
C ALA A 344 34.75 16.95 9.41
N ILE A 345 34.56 15.62 9.43
CA ILE A 345 33.26 15.01 9.11
C ILE A 345 32.16 15.50 10.07
N ARG A 346 32.44 15.59 11.36
CA ARG A 346 31.48 16.09 12.35
C ARG A 346 31.13 17.57 12.15
N ALA A 347 32.07 18.36 11.64
CA ALA A 347 31.89 19.79 11.40
C ALA A 347 31.17 20.11 10.06
N ILE A 348 30.90 19.12 9.19
CA ILE A 348 30.40 19.30 7.83
C ILE A 348 29.09 20.11 7.74
N CYS A 349 28.27 20.08 8.80
CA CYS A 349 27.02 20.83 8.90
C CYS A 349 27.14 22.08 9.79
N GLN A 350 28.28 22.33 10.39
CA GLN A 350 28.48 23.52 11.21
C GLN A 350 28.73 24.70 10.26
N GLU A 351 28.06 25.84 10.49
CA GLU A 351 28.36 27.04 9.74
C GLU A 351 29.79 27.45 10.05
N THR A 352 30.64 27.47 9.04
CA THR A 352 31.92 28.16 9.18
C THR A 352 31.55 29.64 9.40
N PRO A 353 31.91 30.26 10.52
CA PRO A 353 31.67 31.69 10.66
C PRO A 353 32.31 32.36 9.46
N SER A 354 31.44 32.95 8.60
CA SER A 354 31.89 33.73 7.45
C SER A 354 32.91 34.72 7.96
N GLY A 355 34.16 34.58 7.47
CA GLY A 355 35.34 35.29 7.97
C GLY A 355 35.07 36.75 8.15
N ALA A 356 35.37 37.22 9.36
CA ALA A 356 35.74 38.60 9.58
C ALA A 356 36.98 38.87 8.74
N THR A 357 36.78 39.51 7.57
CA THR A 357 37.80 40.26 6.87
C THR A 357 37.39 41.71 6.81
#